data_84ac671a7d9ccdf22bfb2dec8c92293d
#
_entry.id   84ac671a7d9ccdf22bfb2dec8c92293d
#
_cell.length_a   1.000
_cell.length_b   1.000
_cell.length_c   1.000
_cell.angle_alpha   90.00
_cell.angle_beta   90.00
_cell.angle_gamma   90.00
#
_symmetry.space_group_name_H-M   'P 1'
#
loop_
_entity.id
_entity.type
_entity.pdbx_description
1 polymer ?
#
loop_
_entity_poly.entity_id
_entity_poly.type
_entity_poly.pdbx_seq_one_letter_code
_entity_poly.pdbx_strand_id
1 'polypeptide(L)'
;MMTRRNLLGGSLAAPYISRAAARKTNVVFILTDDHGAWALNCYGCKDIRSPNVDRLAAGGARFTRAYACTPVCSASRATYMTGRLPSHHGVQDYLQPEDSFGPTTHEFLRGQPTFSAALARAGYTVGLSGKWHLGRDAQAQAGFSYWACVPGGASVYKDAVFYKNGKRVPTKGFKEDFVADYGIEFIETNKDRPFCLYLAFFAPHKPYNYQPEKYRSLYANSGFPCFPDEPMHPWHVKTLNGRPFFALDDFFNRESKLGYSALVSGMDANVGRVIQRLEELGLRENTVVVFSADQGHNCGHHGIWGKGNSTMPLNLYDTSLHVPLIWNHPGRIGTGQTVDPMVSSYDFFPTLLDYLGVDPPEDPKRVGHSYAGFLRGQAPRWKNELYFEYQYTRGIRTGNLKYIERTKEWPSELYDLESDPGERKNVLEEARRAKELAALRSRLHGFFDGAGAPPIEQWRTTTRQSLPLYGR
;
A
#
# COMPACT_ATOMS: atom_id res chain seq x y z
N MET A 1 3.14 -36.15 -83.59
CA MET A 1 4.01 -35.07 -83.11
C MET A 1 3.21 -34.26 -82.04
N MET A 2 3.46 -34.47 -80.79
CA MET A 2 2.84 -33.71 -79.70
C MET A 2 3.95 -33.19 -78.77
N THR A 3 4.08 -31.90 -78.65
CA THR A 3 5.07 -31.23 -77.83
C THR A 3 4.52 -31.05 -76.40
N ARG A 4 5.28 -31.58 -75.45
CA ARG A 4 5.01 -31.37 -74.01
C ARG A 4 5.45 -29.97 -73.61
N ARG A 5 4.54 -29.15 -73.02
CA ARG A 5 4.84 -27.91 -72.35
C ARG A 5 5.12 -28.22 -70.86
N ASN A 6 6.32 -27.91 -70.37
CA ASN A 6 6.70 -27.90 -68.96
C ASN A 6 6.10 -26.69 -68.25
N LEU A 7 5.21 -26.94 -67.27
CA LEU A 7 4.76 -25.93 -66.32
C LEU A 7 5.74 -25.94 -65.15
N LEU A 8 6.55 -24.88 -65.07
CA LEU A 8 7.34 -24.55 -63.85
C LEU A 8 6.39 -23.96 -62.83
N GLY A 9 6.07 -24.73 -61.79
CA GLY A 9 5.35 -24.29 -60.60
C GLY A 9 6.31 -23.50 -59.70
N GLY A 10 6.25 -22.18 -59.74
CA GLY A 10 6.95 -21.32 -58.78
C GLY A 10 6.21 -21.35 -57.43
N SER A 11 6.78 -22.02 -56.42
CA SER A 11 6.32 -21.92 -55.03
C SER A 11 6.65 -20.51 -54.47
N LEU A 12 5.65 -19.66 -54.35
CA LEU A 12 5.75 -18.43 -53.59
C LEU A 12 5.85 -18.77 -52.08
N ALA A 13 7.06 -18.75 -51.54
CA ALA A 13 7.28 -18.79 -50.10
C ALA A 13 6.73 -17.49 -49.49
N ALA A 14 5.58 -17.56 -48.82
CA ALA A 14 5.08 -16.47 -47.99
C ALA A 14 6.09 -16.17 -46.86
N PRO A 15 6.45 -14.89 -46.63
CA PRO A 15 7.35 -14.56 -45.52
C PRO A 15 6.68 -14.97 -44.22
N TYR A 16 7.34 -15.85 -43.47
CA TYR A 16 6.98 -16.21 -42.09
C TYR A 16 7.24 -14.96 -41.26
N ILE A 17 6.22 -14.10 -41.04
CA ILE A 17 6.28 -13.01 -40.10
C ILE A 17 6.28 -13.67 -38.71
N SER A 18 7.47 -13.90 -38.19
CA SER A 18 7.66 -14.24 -36.76
C SER A 18 7.01 -13.15 -35.92
N ARG A 19 5.84 -13.44 -35.38
CA ARG A 19 5.18 -12.57 -34.43
C ARG A 19 6.09 -12.57 -33.20
N ALA A 20 6.94 -11.54 -33.08
CA ALA A 20 7.78 -11.35 -31.91
C ALA A 20 6.88 -11.53 -30.67
N ALA A 21 7.23 -12.45 -29.80
CA ALA A 21 6.47 -12.67 -28.57
C ALA A 21 6.33 -11.31 -27.86
N ALA A 22 5.09 -10.92 -27.59
CA ALA A 22 4.82 -9.61 -26.99
C ALA A 22 5.66 -9.48 -25.71
N ARG A 23 6.46 -8.41 -25.64
CA ARG A 23 7.35 -8.14 -24.49
C ARG A 23 6.49 -8.06 -23.24
N LYS A 24 6.83 -8.82 -22.19
CA LYS A 24 6.14 -8.75 -20.90
C LYS A 24 6.17 -7.34 -20.34
N THR A 25 5.05 -6.89 -19.76
CA THR A 25 4.92 -5.57 -19.16
C THR A 25 5.77 -5.46 -17.90
N ASN A 26 6.63 -4.45 -17.81
CA ASN A 26 7.36 -4.13 -16.59
C ASN A 26 6.43 -3.54 -15.52
N VAL A 27 6.83 -3.66 -14.26
CA VAL A 27 6.08 -3.14 -13.11
C VAL A 27 6.97 -2.23 -12.28
N VAL A 28 6.45 -1.07 -11.91
CA VAL A 28 6.96 -0.25 -10.80
C VAL A 28 5.82 -0.07 -9.81
N PHE A 29 5.89 -0.77 -8.68
CA PHE A 29 4.95 -0.62 -7.58
C PHE A 29 5.55 0.31 -6.54
N ILE A 30 4.98 1.51 -6.42
CA ILE A 30 5.37 2.56 -5.48
C ILE A 30 4.44 2.46 -4.28
N LEU A 31 5.01 2.19 -3.10
CA LEU A 31 4.27 2.14 -1.84
C LEU A 31 4.86 3.14 -0.85
N THR A 32 4.05 4.07 -0.40
CA THR A 32 4.42 5.08 0.62
C THR A 32 3.99 4.64 2.02
N ASP A 33 4.43 5.31 3.07
CA ASP A 33 4.19 4.96 4.46
C ASP A 33 3.45 6.10 5.20
N ASP A 34 2.37 5.79 5.90
CA ASP A 34 1.54 6.76 6.61
C ASP A 34 0.95 7.85 5.69
N HIS A 35 0.47 7.47 4.51
CA HIS A 35 0.03 8.41 3.49
C HIS A 35 -1.47 8.29 3.20
N GLY A 36 -2.29 9.07 3.88
CA GLY A 36 -3.71 9.16 3.59
C GLY A 36 -3.98 9.74 2.20
N ALA A 37 -4.99 9.23 1.50
CA ALA A 37 -5.39 9.75 0.19
C ALA A 37 -5.67 11.27 0.25
N TRP A 38 -6.25 11.74 1.36
CA TRP A 38 -6.54 13.16 1.60
C TRP A 38 -5.31 14.08 1.44
N ALA A 39 -4.08 13.57 1.58
CA ALA A 39 -2.85 14.36 1.54
C ALA A 39 -2.27 14.57 0.13
N LEU A 40 -3.03 14.26 -0.92
CA LEU A 40 -2.62 14.46 -2.32
C LEU A 40 -3.57 15.43 -3.05
N ASN A 41 -3.01 16.26 -3.95
CA ASN A 41 -3.80 17.23 -4.69
C ASN A 41 -4.85 16.55 -5.61
N CYS A 42 -4.52 15.45 -6.26
CA CYS A 42 -5.47 14.68 -7.08
C CYS A 42 -6.61 14.04 -6.27
N TYR A 43 -6.52 14.02 -4.93
CA TYR A 43 -7.59 13.62 -4.00
C TYR A 43 -8.22 14.80 -3.24
N GLY A 44 -7.85 16.05 -3.59
CA GLY A 44 -8.52 17.24 -3.10
C GLY A 44 -7.71 18.18 -2.20
N CYS A 45 -6.56 17.76 -1.68
CA CYS A 45 -5.68 18.61 -0.88
C CYS A 45 -4.83 19.52 -1.78
N LYS A 46 -5.17 20.80 -1.84
CA LYS A 46 -4.53 21.77 -2.75
C LYS A 46 -3.27 22.43 -2.18
N ASP A 47 -3.03 22.34 -0.90
CA ASP A 47 -1.87 22.94 -0.25
C ASP A 47 -0.65 22.02 -0.17
N ILE A 48 -0.81 20.70 -0.29
CA ILE A 48 0.30 19.76 -0.41
C ILE A 48 0.66 19.56 -1.90
N ARG A 49 1.92 19.80 -2.26
CA ARG A 49 2.39 19.76 -3.65
C ARG A 49 2.85 18.36 -4.02
N SER A 50 2.13 17.74 -4.98
CA SER A 50 2.40 16.40 -5.50
C SER A 50 2.25 16.30 -7.03
N PRO A 51 2.93 17.19 -7.82
CA PRO A 51 2.67 17.31 -9.25
C PRO A 51 3.00 16.04 -10.07
N ASN A 52 3.94 15.21 -9.62
CA ASN A 52 4.30 13.98 -10.32
C ASN A 52 3.28 12.88 -10.10
N VAL A 53 2.79 12.72 -8.87
CA VAL A 53 1.68 11.78 -8.55
C VAL A 53 0.38 12.26 -9.21
N ASP A 54 0.11 13.57 -9.23
CA ASP A 54 -1.05 14.15 -9.93
C ASP A 54 -1.01 13.84 -11.43
N ARG A 55 0.17 13.89 -12.06
CA ARG A 55 0.37 13.55 -13.46
C ARG A 55 0.15 12.06 -13.71
N LEU A 56 0.58 11.17 -12.80
CA LEU A 56 0.24 9.75 -12.87
C LEU A 56 -1.27 9.52 -12.82
N ALA A 57 -1.97 10.22 -11.93
CA ALA A 57 -3.43 10.14 -11.82
C ALA A 57 -4.14 10.65 -13.08
N ALA A 58 -3.70 11.80 -13.62
CA ALA A 58 -4.26 12.38 -14.83
C ALA A 58 -4.03 11.50 -16.07
N GLY A 59 -2.90 10.79 -16.13
CA GLY A 59 -2.55 9.89 -17.25
C GLY A 59 -3.01 8.44 -17.08
N GLY A 60 -3.82 8.11 -16.06
CA GLY A 60 -4.20 6.74 -15.73
C GLY A 60 -5.56 6.63 -15.05
N ALA A 61 -5.72 5.59 -14.24
CA ALA A 61 -6.90 5.31 -13.43
C ALA A 61 -6.64 5.64 -11.96
N ARG A 62 -7.43 6.54 -11.39
CA ARG A 62 -7.44 6.90 -9.98
C ARG A 62 -8.65 6.28 -9.29
N PHE A 63 -8.41 5.46 -8.27
CA PHE A 63 -9.45 4.89 -7.43
C PHE A 63 -9.82 5.87 -6.33
N THR A 64 -11.09 6.23 -6.23
CA THR A 64 -11.58 7.21 -5.23
C THR A 64 -11.75 6.58 -3.85
N ARG A 65 -11.92 5.26 -3.78
CA ARG A 65 -12.23 4.52 -2.56
C ARG A 65 -11.39 3.25 -2.43
N ALA A 66 -10.07 3.44 -2.26
CA ALA A 66 -9.13 2.36 -1.99
C ALA A 66 -8.72 2.34 -0.51
N TYR A 67 -8.72 1.16 0.11
CA TYR A 67 -8.51 1.03 1.55
C TYR A 67 -7.45 -0.01 1.87
N ALA A 68 -6.60 0.28 2.85
CA ALA A 68 -5.78 -0.74 3.49
C ALA A 68 -6.70 -1.70 4.29
N CYS A 69 -6.38 -2.99 4.30
CA CYS A 69 -7.11 -3.98 5.10
C CYS A 69 -6.91 -3.75 6.60
N THR A 70 -5.76 -3.19 6.97
CA THR A 70 -5.34 -2.95 8.35
C THR A 70 -4.55 -1.65 8.43
N PRO A 71 -4.78 -0.79 9.45
CA PRO A 71 -4.14 0.51 9.53
C PRO A 71 -2.81 0.48 10.30
N VAL A 72 -1.89 -0.44 9.92
CA VAL A 72 -0.55 -0.54 10.50
C VAL A 72 0.45 -1.14 9.50
N CYS A 73 1.67 -0.61 9.48
CA CYS A 73 2.66 -0.81 8.41
C CYS A 73 2.94 -2.29 8.07
N SER A 74 3.49 -3.08 9.00
CA SER A 74 3.93 -4.45 8.71
C SER A 74 2.77 -5.33 8.28
N ALA A 75 1.63 -5.27 8.98
CA ALA A 75 0.45 -6.07 8.66
C ALA A 75 -0.12 -5.69 7.28
N SER A 76 -0.19 -4.39 6.97
CA SER A 76 -0.65 -3.95 5.66
C SER A 76 0.30 -4.36 4.52
N ARG A 77 1.61 -4.22 4.73
CA ARG A 77 2.62 -4.67 3.75
C ARG A 77 2.53 -6.17 3.50
N ALA A 78 2.32 -6.97 4.55
CA ALA A 78 2.08 -8.41 4.42
C ALA A 78 0.81 -8.71 3.62
N THR A 79 -0.28 -7.94 3.82
CA THR A 79 -1.51 -8.04 3.02
C THR A 79 -1.27 -7.72 1.54
N TYR A 80 -0.56 -6.63 1.21
CA TYR A 80 -0.17 -6.34 -0.19
C TYR A 80 0.64 -7.46 -0.82
N MET A 81 1.61 -8.02 -0.07
CA MET A 81 2.48 -9.09 -0.56
C MET A 81 1.73 -10.39 -0.84
N THR A 82 0.72 -10.74 -0.02
CA THR A 82 0.11 -12.08 0.00
C THR A 82 -1.35 -12.12 -0.50
N GLY A 83 -2.07 -11.01 -0.48
CA GLY A 83 -3.53 -10.96 -0.69
C GLY A 83 -4.33 -11.59 0.44
N ARG A 84 -3.73 -11.79 1.63
CA ARG A 84 -4.33 -12.44 2.80
C ARG A 84 -4.69 -11.43 3.88
N LEU A 85 -5.59 -11.85 4.78
CA LEU A 85 -5.91 -11.12 6.01
C LEU A 85 -4.73 -11.18 7.00
N PRO A 86 -4.61 -10.20 7.94
CA PRO A 86 -3.65 -10.26 9.04
C PRO A 86 -3.66 -11.57 9.82
N SER A 87 -4.82 -12.13 10.13
CA SER A 87 -4.96 -13.44 10.79
C SER A 87 -4.45 -14.63 9.98
N HIS A 88 -4.37 -14.49 8.65
CA HIS A 88 -3.90 -15.56 7.76
C HIS A 88 -2.40 -15.51 7.48
N HIS A 89 -1.84 -14.30 7.31
CA HIS A 89 -0.39 -14.18 7.10
C HIS A 89 0.39 -14.06 8.43
N GLY A 90 -0.30 -13.90 9.57
CA GLY A 90 0.28 -13.95 10.91
C GLY A 90 0.92 -12.65 11.40
N VAL A 91 0.93 -11.58 10.62
CA VAL A 91 1.45 -10.27 11.03
C VAL A 91 0.28 -9.38 11.42
N GLN A 92 0.05 -9.19 12.72
CA GLN A 92 -1.12 -8.47 13.24
C GLN A 92 -0.82 -7.07 13.75
N ASP A 93 0.48 -6.69 13.80
CA ASP A 93 0.92 -5.37 14.25
C ASP A 93 2.21 -4.96 13.52
N TYR A 94 2.73 -3.76 13.80
CA TYR A 94 4.04 -3.35 13.30
C TYR A 94 5.17 -4.14 13.99
N LEU A 95 6.16 -4.52 13.23
CA LEU A 95 7.33 -5.24 13.74
C LEU A 95 8.28 -4.28 14.46
N GLN A 96 8.98 -4.81 15.48
CA GLN A 96 9.99 -4.03 16.20
C GLN A 96 11.35 -4.10 15.49
N PRO A 97 12.29 -3.21 15.84
CA PRO A 97 13.64 -3.28 15.35
C PRO A 97 14.29 -4.66 15.51
N GLU A 98 14.04 -5.33 16.62
CA GLU A 98 14.58 -6.67 16.92
C GLU A 98 14.06 -7.75 15.97
N ASP A 99 12.86 -7.56 15.42
CA ASP A 99 12.28 -8.47 14.41
C ASP A 99 12.92 -8.26 13.03
N SER A 100 13.43 -7.05 12.77
CA SER A 100 13.96 -6.64 11.47
C SER A 100 15.45 -6.93 11.31
N PHE A 101 16.23 -6.77 12.36
CA PHE A 101 17.69 -6.99 12.35
C PHE A 101 18.18 -7.47 13.71
N GLY A 102 19.30 -8.25 13.69
CA GLY A 102 19.86 -8.87 14.87
C GLY A 102 19.83 -10.40 14.81
N PRO A 103 20.29 -11.10 15.85
CA PRO A 103 20.42 -12.56 15.84
C PRO A 103 19.08 -13.32 15.92
N THR A 104 18.02 -12.64 16.37
CA THR A 104 16.68 -13.24 16.58
C THR A 104 15.68 -12.89 15.48
N THR A 105 16.14 -12.34 14.35
CA THR A 105 15.25 -11.91 13.26
C THR A 105 14.51 -13.06 12.62
N HIS A 106 13.24 -12.82 12.28
CA HIS A 106 12.39 -13.73 11.54
C HIS A 106 12.12 -13.25 10.12
N GLU A 107 11.86 -14.19 9.24
CA GLU A 107 11.30 -13.97 7.91
C GLU A 107 9.80 -14.29 7.98
N PHE A 108 8.99 -13.28 8.23
CA PHE A 108 7.56 -13.45 8.56
C PHE A 108 6.72 -14.02 7.40
N LEU A 109 7.17 -13.86 6.16
CA LEU A 109 6.49 -14.39 4.99
C LEU A 109 7.11 -15.68 4.45
N ARG A 110 8.04 -16.33 5.20
CA ARG A 110 8.66 -17.58 4.76
C ARG A 110 7.60 -18.65 4.45
N GLY A 111 7.70 -19.24 3.25
CA GLY A 111 6.77 -20.27 2.79
C GLY A 111 5.39 -19.78 2.38
N GLN A 112 5.12 -18.48 2.49
CA GLN A 112 3.85 -17.92 2.04
C GLN A 112 3.91 -17.49 0.57
N PRO A 113 2.81 -17.63 -0.20
CA PRO A 113 2.74 -17.12 -1.56
C PRO A 113 2.76 -15.60 -1.55
N THR A 114 3.72 -15.01 -2.28
CA THR A 114 3.83 -13.56 -2.47
C THR A 114 3.75 -13.20 -3.95
N PHE A 115 3.27 -11.98 -4.28
CA PHE A 115 3.24 -11.55 -5.69
C PHE A 115 4.66 -11.51 -6.29
N SER A 116 5.67 -11.12 -5.50
CA SER A 116 7.06 -11.06 -5.91
C SER A 116 7.61 -12.45 -6.28
N ALA A 117 7.34 -13.47 -5.46
CA ALA A 117 7.71 -14.85 -5.77
C ALA A 117 6.94 -15.41 -6.98
N ALA A 118 5.68 -15.04 -7.16
CA ALA A 118 4.89 -15.42 -8.32
C ALA A 118 5.46 -14.80 -9.60
N LEU A 119 5.81 -13.52 -9.60
CA LEU A 119 6.43 -12.82 -10.71
C LEU A 119 7.83 -13.38 -11.02
N ALA A 120 8.64 -13.69 -10.00
CA ALA A 120 9.96 -14.32 -10.19
C ALA A 120 9.81 -15.68 -10.91
N ARG A 121 8.87 -16.52 -10.49
CA ARG A 121 8.55 -17.78 -11.20
C ARG A 121 8.06 -17.57 -12.64
N ALA A 122 7.35 -16.46 -12.87
CA ALA A 122 6.93 -16.07 -14.22
C ALA A 122 8.05 -15.44 -15.06
N GLY A 123 9.30 -15.43 -14.58
CA GLY A 123 10.48 -14.95 -15.32
C GLY A 123 10.71 -13.45 -15.24
N TYR A 124 10.16 -12.76 -14.23
CA TYR A 124 10.52 -11.37 -13.93
C TYR A 124 11.77 -11.31 -13.04
N THR A 125 12.63 -10.32 -13.27
CA THR A 125 13.59 -9.91 -12.27
C THR A 125 12.88 -9.01 -11.26
N VAL A 126 12.95 -9.35 -9.97
CA VAL A 126 12.21 -8.61 -8.94
C VAL A 126 13.17 -7.89 -8.01
N GLY A 127 12.98 -6.59 -7.82
CA GLY A 127 13.81 -5.72 -6.98
C GLY A 127 13.03 -4.99 -5.91
N LEU A 128 13.66 -4.79 -4.74
CA LEU A 128 13.21 -3.91 -3.68
C LEU A 128 14.16 -2.73 -3.54
N SER A 129 13.60 -1.52 -3.45
CA SER A 129 14.30 -0.35 -2.93
C SER A 129 13.45 0.35 -1.88
N GLY A 130 13.98 0.51 -0.65
CA GLY A 130 13.34 1.21 0.46
C GLY A 130 12.90 0.32 1.62
N LYS A 131 11.69 0.52 2.14
CA LYS A 131 11.17 -0.13 3.34
C LYS A 131 10.62 -1.53 3.05
N TRP A 132 11.14 -2.54 3.76
CA TRP A 132 10.55 -3.89 3.79
C TRP A 132 9.60 -4.07 4.97
N HIS A 133 10.12 -3.99 6.18
CA HIS A 133 9.40 -4.06 7.47
C HIS A 133 8.60 -5.36 7.65
N LEU A 134 9.08 -6.47 7.10
CA LEU A 134 8.52 -7.82 7.27
C LEU A 134 9.55 -8.82 7.80
N GLY A 135 10.50 -8.28 8.57
CA GLY A 135 11.55 -9.02 9.24
C GLY A 135 12.74 -9.36 8.35
N ARG A 136 13.89 -9.63 8.99
CA ARG A 136 15.14 -10.01 8.34
C ARG A 136 15.58 -9.07 7.21
N ASP A 137 15.46 -7.77 7.45
CA ASP A 137 15.56 -6.70 6.45
C ASP A 137 16.95 -6.62 5.76
N ALA A 138 17.99 -7.23 6.32
CA ALA A 138 19.34 -7.23 5.74
C ALA A 138 19.49 -8.13 4.50
N GLN A 139 18.55 -9.04 4.22
CA GLN A 139 18.67 -10.08 3.21
C GLN A 139 17.44 -10.12 2.28
N ALA A 140 17.71 -10.39 0.99
CA ALA A 140 16.66 -10.62 0.02
C ALA A 140 15.84 -11.87 0.36
N GLN A 141 14.53 -11.80 0.18
CA GLN A 141 13.58 -12.85 0.48
C GLN A 141 12.38 -12.78 -0.48
N ALA A 142 11.45 -13.71 -0.39
CA ALA A 142 10.18 -13.68 -1.13
C ALA A 142 10.31 -13.49 -2.66
N GLY A 143 11.35 -14.05 -3.30
CA GLY A 143 11.55 -13.97 -4.75
C GLY A 143 12.30 -12.73 -5.25
N PHE A 144 12.73 -11.83 -4.37
CA PHE A 144 13.56 -10.69 -4.73
C PHE A 144 15.00 -11.13 -5.05
N SER A 145 15.56 -10.61 -6.14
CA SER A 145 16.94 -10.81 -6.58
C SER A 145 17.82 -9.56 -6.47
N TYR A 146 17.21 -8.38 -6.32
CA TYR A 146 17.88 -7.13 -5.98
C TYR A 146 17.26 -6.57 -4.69
N TRP A 147 18.11 -6.10 -3.79
CA TRP A 147 17.70 -5.71 -2.46
C TRP A 147 18.45 -4.47 -1.97
N ALA A 148 17.77 -3.35 -1.84
CA ALA A 148 18.29 -2.13 -1.25
C ALA A 148 17.33 -1.66 -0.15
N CYS A 149 17.46 -2.25 1.04
CA CYS A 149 16.49 -2.09 2.14
C CYS A 149 17.02 -1.18 3.24
N VAL A 150 16.18 -0.27 3.71
CA VAL A 150 16.40 0.43 4.99
C VAL A 150 15.81 -0.44 6.11
N PRO A 151 16.59 -0.84 7.12
CA PRO A 151 16.12 -1.75 8.15
C PRO A 151 15.12 -1.07 9.11
N GLY A 152 14.15 -1.87 9.54
CA GLY A 152 13.16 -1.50 10.55
C GLY A 152 11.98 -0.71 10.02
N GLY A 153 11.05 -0.42 10.92
CA GLY A 153 9.79 0.29 10.64
C GLY A 153 9.90 1.80 10.66
N ALA A 154 10.89 2.33 11.36
CA ALA A 154 11.19 3.75 11.48
C ALA A 154 12.70 3.97 11.25
N SER A 155 13.04 5.07 10.60
CA SER A 155 14.43 5.42 10.30
C SER A 155 14.57 6.92 10.12
N VAL A 156 15.77 7.44 10.36
CA VAL A 156 16.11 8.84 10.10
C VAL A 156 16.04 9.14 8.60
N TYR A 157 15.70 10.39 8.25
CA TYR A 157 15.67 10.83 6.85
C TYR A 157 17.03 11.34 6.34
N LYS A 158 17.94 11.69 7.25
CA LYS A 158 19.27 12.16 6.90
C LYS A 158 20.30 11.08 7.21
N ASP A 159 21.17 10.83 6.25
CA ASP A 159 22.33 9.93 6.41
C ASP A 159 21.93 8.52 6.87
N ALA A 160 20.87 7.96 6.24
CA ALA A 160 20.35 6.64 6.57
C ALA A 160 21.33 5.53 6.15
N VAL A 161 21.15 4.36 6.76
CA VAL A 161 21.90 3.15 6.38
C VAL A 161 20.98 2.22 5.60
N PHE A 162 21.50 1.70 4.50
CA PHE A 162 20.84 0.66 3.71
C PHE A 162 21.57 -0.68 3.86
N TYR A 163 20.83 -1.76 3.67
CA TYR A 163 21.39 -3.07 3.33
C TYR A 163 21.19 -3.28 1.83
N LYS A 164 22.30 -3.25 1.07
CA LYS A 164 22.26 -3.45 -0.37
C LYS A 164 22.90 -4.80 -0.72
N ASN A 165 22.06 -5.74 -1.19
CA ASN A 165 22.47 -7.10 -1.51
C ASN A 165 23.32 -7.75 -0.38
N GLY A 166 22.83 -7.64 0.86
CA GLY A 166 23.46 -8.19 2.06
C GLY A 166 24.61 -7.35 2.67
N LYS A 167 25.00 -6.26 2.03
CA LYS A 167 26.07 -5.38 2.53
C LYS A 167 25.47 -4.11 3.17
N ARG A 168 26.00 -3.72 4.31
CA ARG A 168 25.64 -2.46 4.99
C ARG A 168 26.27 -1.28 4.24
N VAL A 169 25.44 -0.34 3.78
CA VAL A 169 25.85 0.82 2.99
C VAL A 169 25.35 2.09 3.68
N PRO A 170 26.21 2.89 4.32
CA PRO A 170 25.84 4.21 4.83
C PRO A 170 25.64 5.17 3.65
N THR A 171 24.67 6.05 3.77
CA THR A 171 24.41 7.10 2.80
C THR A 171 24.63 8.48 3.41
N LYS A 172 24.76 9.53 2.58
CA LYS A 172 24.93 10.89 3.04
C LYS A 172 23.95 11.80 2.30
N GLY A 173 22.92 12.26 2.99
CA GLY A 173 21.87 13.11 2.43
C GLY A 173 20.47 12.61 2.75
N PHE A 174 19.51 12.99 1.91
CA PHE A 174 18.11 12.67 2.11
C PHE A 174 17.80 11.23 1.70
N LYS A 175 17.29 10.44 2.61
CA LYS A 175 17.02 9.00 2.44
C LYS A 175 16.19 8.67 1.20
N GLU A 176 15.14 9.45 0.94
CA GLU A 176 14.23 9.18 -0.18
C GLU A 176 14.92 9.34 -1.54
N ASP A 177 15.96 10.20 -1.63
CA ASP A 177 16.76 10.30 -2.85
C ASP A 177 17.47 8.96 -3.13
N PHE A 178 18.02 8.29 -2.11
CA PHE A 178 18.66 6.98 -2.25
C PHE A 178 17.68 5.85 -2.52
N VAL A 179 16.45 5.93 -2.00
CA VAL A 179 15.37 4.99 -2.38
C VAL A 179 15.13 5.08 -3.89
N ALA A 180 15.05 6.29 -4.44
CA ALA A 180 14.91 6.48 -5.89
C ALA A 180 16.16 6.07 -6.66
N ASP A 181 17.37 6.43 -6.20
CA ASP A 181 18.64 6.09 -6.86
C ASP A 181 18.82 4.58 -7.04
N TYR A 182 18.58 3.81 -5.99
CA TYR A 182 18.66 2.34 -6.05
C TYR A 182 17.54 1.72 -6.89
N GLY A 183 16.36 2.34 -6.91
CA GLY A 183 15.29 1.98 -7.83
C GLY A 183 15.66 2.21 -9.29
N ILE A 184 16.27 3.36 -9.59
CA ILE A 184 16.77 3.71 -10.93
C ILE A 184 17.91 2.76 -11.34
N GLU A 185 18.88 2.50 -10.47
CA GLU A 185 19.95 1.54 -10.71
C GLU A 185 19.40 0.15 -11.09
N PHE A 186 18.37 -0.30 -10.35
CA PHE A 186 17.69 -1.56 -10.67
C PHE A 186 17.05 -1.54 -12.07
N ILE A 187 16.35 -0.48 -12.43
CA ILE A 187 15.71 -0.31 -13.75
C ILE A 187 16.77 -0.36 -14.85
N GLU A 188 17.84 0.41 -14.72
CA GLU A 188 18.95 0.49 -15.70
C GLU A 188 19.60 -0.87 -15.93
N THR A 189 19.87 -1.59 -14.85
CA THR A 189 20.51 -2.93 -14.91
C THR A 189 19.60 -3.97 -15.55
N ASN A 190 18.27 -3.78 -15.51
CA ASN A 190 17.30 -4.76 -15.98
C ASN A 190 16.48 -4.29 -17.20
N LYS A 191 16.86 -3.21 -17.87
CA LYS A 191 16.11 -2.59 -18.98
C LYS A 191 15.78 -3.52 -20.14
N ASP A 192 16.58 -4.57 -20.34
CA ASP A 192 16.46 -5.49 -21.47
C ASP A 192 15.67 -6.78 -21.15
N ARG A 193 15.13 -6.88 -19.93
CA ARG A 193 14.34 -8.03 -19.46
C ARG A 193 13.11 -7.57 -18.68
N PRO A 194 12.06 -8.39 -18.56
CA PRO A 194 10.92 -8.02 -17.75
C PRO A 194 11.30 -7.89 -16.27
N PHE A 195 10.89 -6.81 -15.65
CA PHE A 195 11.17 -6.54 -14.24
C PHE A 195 9.95 -6.09 -13.44
N CYS A 196 10.03 -6.31 -12.13
CA CYS A 196 9.12 -5.74 -11.15
C CYS A 196 9.95 -5.05 -10.06
N LEU A 197 9.84 -3.73 -9.95
CA LEU A 197 10.42 -2.93 -8.87
C LEU A 197 9.35 -2.65 -7.81
N TYR A 198 9.58 -3.10 -6.58
CA TYR A 198 8.87 -2.63 -5.41
C TYR A 198 9.65 -1.45 -4.81
N LEU A 199 9.15 -0.23 -5.08
CA LEU A 199 9.75 1.03 -4.65
C LEU A 199 9.00 1.53 -3.41
N ALA A 200 9.58 1.31 -2.23
CA ALA A 200 8.91 1.47 -0.95
C ALA A 200 9.48 2.67 -0.18
N PHE A 201 8.88 3.85 -0.38
CA PHE A 201 9.26 5.07 0.34
C PHE A 201 8.86 4.99 1.82
N PHE A 202 9.65 5.64 2.69
CA PHE A 202 9.26 5.89 4.08
C PHE A 202 8.38 7.13 4.21
N ALA A 203 8.55 8.12 3.32
CA ALA A 203 7.74 9.32 3.35
C ALA A 203 6.26 9.01 3.09
N PRO A 204 5.35 9.73 3.79
CA PRO A 204 5.58 10.79 4.78
C PRO A 204 5.60 10.35 6.26
N HIS A 205 5.94 9.10 6.60
CA HIS A 205 6.08 8.65 8.00
C HIS A 205 7.02 9.56 8.81
N LYS A 206 6.74 9.79 10.08
CA LYS A 206 7.65 10.53 10.98
C LYS A 206 9.07 9.90 11.06
N PRO A 207 10.15 10.63 11.43
CA PRO A 207 10.17 11.96 12.03
C PRO A 207 10.06 13.11 11.01
N TYR A 208 9.52 14.27 11.43
CA TYR A 208 9.23 15.41 10.54
C TYR A 208 10.31 16.52 10.57
N ASN A 209 11.51 16.23 11.02
CA ASN A 209 12.51 17.23 11.34
C ASN A 209 13.76 17.26 10.41
N TYR A 210 13.78 16.47 9.32
CA TYR A 210 14.96 16.34 8.46
C TYR A 210 14.65 16.35 6.97
N GLN A 211 13.72 17.19 6.55
CA GLN A 211 13.45 17.38 5.13
C GLN A 211 14.42 18.41 4.55
N PRO A 212 14.89 18.24 3.30
CA PRO A 212 15.66 19.25 2.60
C PRO A 212 14.95 20.60 2.55
N GLU A 213 15.67 21.70 2.74
CA GLU A 213 15.10 23.05 2.80
C GLU A 213 14.30 23.41 1.54
N LYS A 214 14.70 22.93 0.38
CA LYS A 214 13.97 23.12 -0.89
C LYS A 214 12.52 22.61 -0.84
N TYR A 215 12.20 21.64 0.04
CA TYR A 215 10.84 21.16 0.24
C TYR A 215 10.15 21.85 1.42
N ARG A 216 10.88 22.18 2.48
CA ARG A 216 10.33 22.91 3.64
C ARG A 216 9.88 24.31 3.27
N SER A 217 10.69 25.04 2.49
CA SER A 217 10.39 26.40 2.05
C SER A 217 9.09 26.53 1.24
N LEU A 218 8.64 25.44 0.59
CA LEU A 218 7.35 25.40 -0.12
C LEU A 218 6.16 25.69 0.80
N TYR A 219 6.32 25.44 2.10
CA TYR A 219 5.25 25.49 3.12
C TYR A 219 5.48 26.54 4.20
N ALA A 220 6.49 27.40 4.05
CA ALA A 220 6.83 28.44 5.02
C ALA A 220 5.64 29.34 5.38
N ASN A 221 4.77 29.62 4.42
CA ASN A 221 3.59 30.48 4.57
C ASN A 221 2.25 29.71 4.44
N SER A 222 2.25 28.37 4.52
CA SER A 222 1.02 27.57 4.42
C SER A 222 0.18 27.70 5.69
N GLY A 223 -1.15 27.80 5.53
CA GLY A 223 -2.13 27.73 6.61
C GLY A 223 -2.57 26.29 6.93
N PHE A 224 -2.13 25.30 6.14
CA PHE A 224 -2.43 23.89 6.30
C PHE A 224 -3.93 23.53 6.38
N PRO A 225 -4.79 24.01 5.47
CA PRO A 225 -6.23 23.78 5.53
C PRO A 225 -6.63 22.29 5.38
N CYS A 226 -5.76 21.44 4.83
CA CYS A 226 -6.00 19.99 4.76
C CYS A 226 -5.74 19.26 6.09
N PHE A 227 -5.24 19.96 7.12
CA PHE A 227 -4.97 19.38 8.44
C PHE A 227 -5.98 19.98 9.44
N PRO A 228 -7.06 19.26 9.80
CA PRO A 228 -8.05 19.80 10.71
C PRO A 228 -7.49 19.95 12.14
N ASP A 229 -7.99 20.96 12.83
CA ASP A 229 -7.68 21.21 14.24
C ASP A 229 -8.88 20.74 15.11
N GLU A 230 -9.09 19.42 15.15
CA GLU A 230 -10.12 18.82 15.96
C GLU A 230 -9.65 18.61 17.41
N PRO A 231 -10.56 18.66 18.41
CA PRO A 231 -10.21 18.32 19.79
C PRO A 231 -9.58 16.93 19.87
N MET A 232 -8.58 16.76 20.74
CA MET A 232 -7.92 15.48 20.92
C MET A 232 -8.93 14.37 21.22
N HIS A 233 -8.84 13.27 20.46
CA HIS A 233 -9.70 12.10 20.63
C HIS A 233 -9.58 11.53 22.06
N PRO A 234 -10.67 11.18 22.73
CA PRO A 234 -10.62 10.66 24.12
C PRO A 234 -9.81 9.36 24.25
N TRP A 235 -9.74 8.58 23.18
CA TRP A 235 -8.96 7.33 23.13
C TRP A 235 -7.53 7.50 22.61
N HIS A 236 -7.07 8.73 22.34
CA HIS A 236 -5.72 8.94 21.85
C HIS A 236 -4.69 8.42 22.85
N VAL A 237 -3.80 7.53 22.41
CA VAL A 237 -2.77 6.93 23.26
C VAL A 237 -1.69 7.98 23.56
N LYS A 238 -1.58 8.34 24.83
CA LYS A 238 -0.59 9.32 25.31
C LYS A 238 0.72 8.65 25.69
N THR A 239 0.64 7.45 26.27
CA THR A 239 1.83 6.70 26.72
C THR A 239 1.62 5.21 26.48
N LEU A 240 2.69 4.52 26.10
CA LEU A 240 2.76 3.06 26.06
C LEU A 240 3.93 2.62 26.95
N ASN A 241 3.66 1.76 27.94
CA ASN A 241 4.65 1.29 28.90
C ASN A 241 5.39 2.45 29.62
N GLY A 242 4.67 3.50 29.98
CA GLY A 242 5.21 4.67 30.70
C GLY A 242 6.07 5.61 29.85
N ARG A 243 6.19 5.37 28.53
CA ARG A 243 6.88 6.26 27.59
C ARG A 243 5.86 6.94 26.67
N PRO A 244 6.09 8.19 26.24
CA PRO A 244 5.26 8.80 25.22
C PRO A 244 5.25 7.91 23.97
N PHE A 245 4.07 7.40 23.59
CA PHE A 245 3.96 6.48 22.44
C PHE A 245 3.83 7.24 21.13
N PHE A 246 2.98 8.26 21.15
CA PHE A 246 2.95 9.30 20.12
C PHE A 246 3.29 10.60 20.81
N ALA A 247 4.27 11.31 20.30
CA ALA A 247 4.60 12.61 20.85
C ALA A 247 3.37 13.48 20.71
N LEU A 248 2.77 13.87 21.84
CA LEU A 248 1.71 14.89 21.88
C LEU A 248 2.20 16.19 21.24
N ASP A 249 3.54 16.38 21.22
CA ASP A 249 4.22 17.46 20.53
C ASP A 249 3.95 17.49 19.02
N ASP A 250 3.57 16.35 18.40
CA ASP A 250 3.16 16.29 16.98
C ASP A 250 1.70 16.72 16.78
N PHE A 251 0.91 16.75 17.86
CA PHE A 251 -0.51 17.11 17.80
C PHE A 251 -0.66 18.63 17.77
N PHE A 252 -1.33 19.18 16.75
CA PHE A 252 -1.48 20.62 16.49
C PHE A 252 -0.16 21.38 16.28
N ASN A 253 0.95 20.70 16.10
CA ASN A 253 2.22 21.32 15.90
C ASN A 253 2.38 21.73 14.41
N ARG A 254 2.60 23.04 14.17
CA ARG A 254 2.82 23.57 12.83
C ARG A 254 4.02 22.93 12.13
N GLU A 255 5.10 22.65 12.87
CA GLU A 255 6.32 22.04 12.33
C GLU A 255 6.07 20.61 11.84
N SER A 256 5.22 19.85 12.51
CA SER A 256 4.84 18.52 12.07
C SER A 256 3.97 18.55 10.81
N LYS A 257 3.02 19.49 10.71
CA LYS A 257 2.23 19.72 9.48
C LYS A 257 3.14 20.10 8.31
N LEU A 258 4.10 21.00 8.53
CA LEU A 258 5.10 21.42 7.56
C LEU A 258 5.98 20.24 7.13
N GLY A 259 6.52 19.52 8.10
CA GLY A 259 7.42 18.39 7.87
C GLY A 259 6.73 17.26 7.11
N TYR A 260 5.49 16.90 7.45
CA TYR A 260 4.69 15.93 6.71
C TYR A 260 4.50 16.35 5.25
N SER A 261 4.08 17.60 5.02
CA SER A 261 3.88 18.16 3.68
C SER A 261 5.17 18.17 2.85
N ALA A 262 6.29 18.56 3.49
CA ALA A 262 7.61 18.55 2.84
C ALA A 262 8.08 17.13 2.48
N LEU A 263 7.76 16.13 3.31
CA LEU A 263 8.04 14.73 3.00
C LEU A 263 7.24 14.23 1.80
N VAL A 264 5.95 14.58 1.71
CA VAL A 264 5.12 14.26 0.53
C VAL A 264 5.74 14.86 -0.72
N SER A 265 6.15 16.14 -0.69
CA SER A 265 6.77 16.79 -1.86
C SER A 265 8.14 16.22 -2.20
N GLY A 266 8.93 15.82 -1.20
CA GLY A 266 10.23 15.18 -1.42
C GLY A 266 10.09 13.79 -2.03
N MET A 267 9.12 13.02 -1.59
CA MET A 267 8.76 11.73 -2.18
C MET A 267 8.24 11.91 -3.60
N ASP A 268 7.31 12.83 -3.83
CA ASP A 268 6.77 13.14 -5.16
C ASP A 268 7.85 13.50 -6.18
N ALA A 269 8.80 14.35 -5.78
CA ALA A 269 9.94 14.68 -6.64
C ALA A 269 10.75 13.44 -7.03
N ASN A 270 10.93 12.49 -6.11
CA ASN A 270 11.63 11.23 -6.36
C ASN A 270 10.81 10.26 -7.23
N VAL A 271 9.49 10.24 -7.10
CA VAL A 271 8.61 9.56 -8.06
C VAL A 271 8.83 10.13 -9.45
N GLY A 272 8.89 11.47 -9.58
CA GLY A 272 9.19 12.14 -10.87
C GLY A 272 10.50 11.70 -11.48
N ARG A 273 11.58 11.56 -10.71
CA ARG A 273 12.90 11.08 -11.18
C ARG A 273 12.82 9.65 -11.74
N VAL A 274 12.11 8.76 -11.08
CA VAL A 274 11.94 7.36 -11.54
C VAL A 274 11.14 7.33 -12.84
N ILE A 275 10.06 8.09 -12.96
CA ILE A 275 9.26 8.17 -14.18
C ILE A 275 10.07 8.75 -15.34
N GLN A 276 10.78 9.85 -15.10
CA GLN A 276 11.67 10.45 -16.09
C GLN A 276 12.71 9.45 -16.60
N ARG A 277 13.30 8.64 -15.70
CA ARG A 277 14.28 7.63 -16.10
C ARG A 277 13.68 6.53 -16.98
N LEU A 278 12.45 6.10 -16.70
CA LEU A 278 11.71 5.17 -17.57
C LEU A 278 11.47 5.76 -18.97
N GLU A 279 11.16 7.05 -19.06
CA GLU A 279 10.98 7.79 -20.32
C GLU A 279 12.29 7.86 -21.11
N GLU A 280 13.39 8.27 -20.47
CA GLU A 280 14.73 8.36 -21.08
C GLU A 280 15.23 7.01 -21.63
N LEU A 281 14.87 5.91 -20.97
CA LEU A 281 15.22 4.55 -21.40
C LEU A 281 14.25 3.96 -22.44
N GLY A 282 13.20 4.68 -22.83
CA GLY A 282 12.16 4.18 -23.75
C GLY A 282 11.33 3.02 -23.16
N LEU A 283 11.24 2.93 -21.83
CA LEU A 283 10.54 1.85 -21.13
C LEU A 283 9.13 2.25 -20.68
N ARG A 284 8.79 3.54 -20.72
CA ARG A 284 7.57 4.07 -20.09
C ARG A 284 6.28 3.42 -20.61
N GLU A 285 6.16 3.24 -21.92
CA GLU A 285 4.97 2.65 -22.56
C GLU A 285 4.80 1.15 -22.26
N ASN A 286 5.88 0.44 -21.93
CA ASN A 286 5.83 -0.97 -21.54
C ASN A 286 5.92 -1.17 -20.03
N THR A 287 5.69 -0.13 -19.23
CA THR A 287 5.78 -0.20 -17.76
C THR A 287 4.49 0.29 -17.13
N VAL A 288 3.81 -0.59 -16.40
CA VAL A 288 2.72 -0.18 -15.51
C VAL A 288 3.33 0.36 -14.21
N VAL A 289 2.90 1.56 -13.85
CA VAL A 289 3.25 2.20 -12.58
C VAL A 289 2.03 2.17 -11.68
N VAL A 290 2.17 1.60 -10.49
CA VAL A 290 1.13 1.60 -9.47
C VAL A 290 1.62 2.42 -8.30
N PHE A 291 0.85 3.42 -7.88
CA PHE A 291 1.12 4.23 -6.70
C PHE A 291 0.07 3.96 -5.63
N SER A 292 0.50 3.66 -4.41
CA SER A 292 -0.38 3.47 -3.25
C SER A 292 0.35 3.79 -1.94
N ALA A 293 -0.33 3.60 -0.82
CA ALA A 293 0.24 3.67 0.53
C ALA A 293 -0.08 2.40 1.31
N ASP A 294 0.73 2.10 2.30
CA ASP A 294 0.49 0.94 3.16
C ASP A 294 -0.73 1.14 4.07
N GLN A 295 -0.95 2.34 4.59
CA GLN A 295 -2.17 2.77 5.30
C GLN A 295 -2.30 4.29 5.28
N GLY A 296 -3.47 4.77 5.70
CA GLY A 296 -3.73 6.19 5.92
C GLY A 296 -3.05 6.72 7.18
N HIS A 297 -3.19 8.02 7.40
CA HIS A 297 -2.72 8.72 8.59
C HIS A 297 -3.66 9.87 8.93
N ASN A 298 -3.97 10.08 10.20
CA ASN A 298 -5.00 11.03 10.59
C ASN A 298 -4.54 12.49 10.55
N CYS A 299 -3.34 12.82 10.98
CA CYS A 299 -2.81 14.19 10.98
C CYS A 299 -3.80 15.26 11.47
N GLY A 300 -4.51 15.01 12.57
CA GLY A 300 -5.51 15.91 13.15
C GLY A 300 -6.97 15.49 12.91
N HIS A 301 -7.26 14.71 11.87
CA HIS A 301 -8.59 14.13 11.69
C HIS A 301 -8.96 13.28 12.91
N HIS A 302 -10.19 13.35 13.35
CA HIS A 302 -10.68 12.74 14.60
C HIS A 302 -9.93 13.20 15.87
N GLY A 303 -9.18 14.30 15.82
CA GLY A 303 -8.31 14.69 16.92
C GLY A 303 -7.21 13.67 17.21
N ILE A 304 -6.74 12.95 16.16
CA ILE A 304 -5.70 11.92 16.26
C ILE A 304 -4.50 12.35 15.42
N TRP A 305 -3.29 12.24 15.97
CA TRP A 305 -2.07 12.26 15.19
C TRP A 305 -1.47 10.85 15.16
N GLY A 306 -1.59 10.20 14.00
CA GLY A 306 -1.19 8.81 13.82
C GLY A 306 -2.22 7.99 13.05
N LYS A 307 -2.28 6.71 13.31
CA LYS A 307 -3.06 5.71 12.58
C LYS A 307 -3.84 4.77 13.51
N GLY A 308 -4.17 3.54 13.08
CA GLY A 308 -5.00 2.62 13.85
C GLY A 308 -4.53 2.31 15.26
N ASN A 309 -3.20 2.31 15.48
CA ASN A 309 -2.60 2.09 16.80
C ASN A 309 -2.41 3.37 17.63
N SER A 310 -2.95 4.49 17.17
CA SER A 310 -2.85 5.76 17.90
C SER A 310 -3.98 5.96 18.91
N THR A 311 -4.91 5.03 18.98
CA THR A 311 -5.99 5.00 19.94
C THR A 311 -6.02 3.69 20.71
N MET A 312 -6.59 3.73 21.91
CA MET A 312 -6.92 2.55 22.73
C MET A 312 -8.38 2.71 23.18
N PRO A 313 -9.31 1.89 22.68
CA PRO A 313 -9.15 0.77 21.73
C PRO A 313 -8.65 1.18 20.34
N LEU A 314 -8.13 0.18 19.60
CA LEU A 314 -7.64 0.36 18.22
C LEU A 314 -8.76 0.87 17.31
N ASN A 315 -8.42 1.76 16.37
CA ASN A 315 -9.40 2.32 15.43
C ASN A 315 -9.25 1.76 14.01
N LEU A 316 -10.37 1.83 13.28
CA LEU A 316 -10.47 1.53 11.86
C LEU A 316 -11.14 2.70 11.10
N TYR A 317 -10.88 3.96 11.49
CA TYR A 317 -11.45 5.12 10.80
C TYR A 317 -11.00 5.19 9.34
N ASP A 318 -11.83 5.73 8.48
CA ASP A 318 -11.50 5.86 7.06
C ASP A 318 -10.19 6.62 6.86
N THR A 319 -9.91 7.66 7.65
CA THR A 319 -8.64 8.40 7.58
C THR A 319 -7.41 7.58 7.95
N SER A 320 -7.56 6.51 8.73
CA SER A 320 -6.49 5.53 9.02
C SER A 320 -6.36 4.45 7.94
N LEU A 321 -7.40 4.23 7.13
CA LEU A 321 -7.49 3.13 6.17
C LEU A 321 -7.47 3.60 4.71
N HIS A 322 -8.04 4.76 4.39
CA HIS A 322 -8.19 5.27 3.02
C HIS A 322 -6.84 5.71 2.45
N VAL A 323 -6.38 4.99 1.44
CA VAL A 323 -5.08 5.17 0.78
C VAL A 323 -5.27 5.66 -0.66
N PRO A 324 -4.31 6.40 -1.22
CA PRO A 324 -4.29 6.63 -2.65
C PRO A 324 -4.10 5.31 -3.40
N LEU A 325 -4.73 5.17 -4.56
CA LEU A 325 -4.48 4.08 -5.49
C LEU A 325 -4.60 4.59 -6.91
N ILE A 326 -3.46 4.59 -7.61
CA ILE A 326 -3.35 5.07 -8.98
C ILE A 326 -2.65 4.00 -9.81
N TRP A 327 -3.24 3.63 -10.94
CA TRP A 327 -2.65 2.76 -11.94
C TRP A 327 -2.41 3.55 -13.22
N ASN A 328 -1.18 3.58 -13.69
CA ASN A 328 -0.82 4.32 -14.88
C ASN A 328 -0.01 3.44 -15.83
N HIS A 329 -0.54 3.22 -17.03
CA HIS A 329 0.13 2.47 -18.10
C HIS A 329 -0.26 3.11 -19.43
N PRO A 330 0.61 3.94 -20.02
CA PRO A 330 0.30 4.65 -21.26
C PRO A 330 -0.17 3.70 -22.37
N GLY A 331 -1.24 4.11 -23.07
CA GLY A 331 -1.82 3.31 -24.15
C GLY A 331 -2.55 2.02 -23.75
N ARG A 332 -2.56 1.66 -22.45
CA ARG A 332 -3.22 0.45 -21.93
C ARG A 332 -4.31 0.73 -20.92
N ILE A 333 -4.13 1.76 -20.09
CA ILE A 333 -5.14 2.26 -19.14
C ILE A 333 -5.60 3.62 -19.66
N GLY A 334 -6.91 3.86 -19.63
CA GLY A 334 -7.52 5.12 -20.06
C GLY A 334 -7.02 6.31 -19.22
N THR A 335 -6.76 7.44 -19.87
CA THR A 335 -6.33 8.68 -19.21
C THR A 335 -7.49 9.32 -18.45
N GLY A 336 -7.20 9.88 -17.27
CA GLY A 336 -8.20 10.58 -16.43
C GLY A 336 -9.32 9.70 -15.92
N GLN A 337 -9.15 8.37 -15.93
CA GLN A 337 -10.17 7.45 -15.48
C GLN A 337 -10.36 7.55 -13.96
N THR A 338 -11.60 7.74 -13.53
CA THR A 338 -11.99 7.67 -12.12
C THR A 338 -12.73 6.35 -11.87
N VAL A 339 -12.23 5.57 -10.91
CA VAL A 339 -12.81 4.28 -10.50
C VAL A 339 -13.39 4.44 -9.10
N ASP A 340 -14.72 4.35 -8.99
CA ASP A 340 -15.44 4.61 -7.74
C ASP A 340 -15.73 3.37 -6.88
N PRO A 341 -15.87 2.14 -7.39
CA PRO A 341 -16.01 0.94 -6.56
C PRO A 341 -14.92 0.83 -5.50
N MET A 342 -15.32 0.40 -4.28
CA MET A 342 -14.37 0.21 -3.17
C MET A 342 -13.50 -1.01 -3.42
N VAL A 343 -12.17 -0.85 -3.21
CA VAL A 343 -11.18 -1.91 -3.31
C VAL A 343 -10.29 -1.93 -2.07
N SER A 344 -9.73 -3.09 -1.74
CA SER A 344 -8.84 -3.27 -0.60
C SER A 344 -7.42 -3.63 -1.02
N SER A 345 -6.45 -3.42 -0.10
CA SER A 345 -5.07 -3.87 -0.28
C SER A 345 -4.93 -5.37 -0.51
N TYR A 346 -5.85 -6.21 -0.01
CA TYR A 346 -5.84 -7.65 -0.31
C TYR A 346 -6.24 -7.96 -1.76
N ASP A 347 -6.90 -7.05 -2.47
CA ASP A 347 -7.26 -7.19 -3.90
C ASP A 347 -6.08 -6.88 -4.83
N PHE A 348 -5.04 -6.23 -4.32
CA PHE A 348 -3.87 -5.85 -5.12
C PHE A 348 -3.14 -7.06 -5.70
N PHE A 349 -2.87 -8.08 -4.90
CA PHE A 349 -2.16 -9.29 -5.34
C PHE A 349 -2.84 -9.96 -6.54
N PRO A 350 -4.13 -10.37 -6.48
CA PRO A 350 -4.78 -11.00 -7.63
C PRO A 350 -4.92 -10.04 -8.82
N THR A 351 -5.11 -8.73 -8.57
CA THR A 351 -5.22 -7.75 -9.64
C THR A 351 -3.92 -7.56 -10.41
N LEU A 352 -2.80 -7.46 -9.71
CA LEU A 352 -1.49 -7.31 -10.35
C LEU A 352 -1.19 -8.49 -11.27
N LEU A 353 -1.39 -9.72 -10.79
CA LEU A 353 -1.12 -10.92 -11.58
C LEU A 353 -2.08 -11.05 -12.78
N ASP A 354 -3.38 -10.82 -12.58
CA ASP A 354 -4.38 -10.81 -13.66
C ASP A 354 -4.04 -9.74 -14.72
N TYR A 355 -3.68 -8.52 -14.29
CA TYR A 355 -3.31 -7.45 -15.21
C TYR A 355 -2.12 -7.83 -16.10
N LEU A 356 -1.17 -8.57 -15.55
CA LEU A 356 0.04 -9.04 -16.24
C LEU A 356 -0.16 -10.36 -17.00
N GLY A 357 -1.30 -11.01 -16.87
CA GLY A 357 -1.55 -12.34 -17.45
C GLY A 357 -0.70 -13.43 -16.81
N VAL A 358 -0.44 -13.33 -15.51
CA VAL A 358 0.30 -14.32 -14.72
C VAL A 358 -0.68 -15.07 -13.83
N ASP A 359 -0.71 -16.38 -13.92
CA ASP A 359 -1.57 -17.20 -13.08
C ASP A 359 -1.15 -17.10 -11.60
N PRO A 360 -2.07 -16.76 -10.71
CA PRO A 360 -1.78 -16.75 -9.30
C PRO A 360 -1.59 -18.16 -8.76
N PRO A 361 -0.65 -18.38 -7.83
CA PRO A 361 -0.56 -19.66 -7.13
C PRO A 361 -1.87 -19.94 -6.37
N GLU A 362 -2.28 -21.20 -6.32
CA GLU A 362 -3.42 -21.60 -5.50
C GLU A 362 -3.19 -21.23 -4.03
N ASP A 363 -4.21 -20.65 -3.43
CA ASP A 363 -4.14 -20.22 -2.03
C ASP A 363 -5.56 -20.04 -1.45
N PRO A 364 -6.06 -20.99 -0.67
CA PRO A 364 -7.41 -20.92 -0.07
C PRO A 364 -7.55 -19.83 0.99
N LYS A 365 -6.42 -19.27 1.48
CA LYS A 365 -6.41 -18.18 2.47
C LYS A 365 -6.44 -16.80 1.83
N ARG A 366 -6.36 -16.70 0.50
CA ARG A 366 -6.47 -15.44 -0.20
C ARG A 366 -7.93 -15.02 -0.32
N VAL A 367 -8.25 -13.85 0.18
CA VAL A 367 -9.63 -13.33 0.19
C VAL A 367 -9.90 -12.29 -0.90
N GLY A 368 -8.84 -11.73 -1.50
CA GLY A 368 -8.94 -10.67 -2.50
C GLY A 368 -9.43 -11.16 -3.88
N HIS A 369 -10.05 -10.24 -4.61
CA HIS A 369 -10.52 -10.43 -5.98
C HIS A 369 -9.83 -9.46 -6.94
N SER A 370 -9.70 -9.85 -8.21
CA SER A 370 -9.13 -8.95 -9.23
C SER A 370 -10.10 -7.86 -9.64
N TYR A 371 -9.66 -6.60 -9.54
CA TYR A 371 -10.33 -5.43 -10.11
C TYR A 371 -9.72 -5.00 -11.46
N ALA A 372 -8.90 -5.84 -12.09
CA ALA A 372 -8.25 -5.50 -13.37
C ALA A 372 -9.24 -5.20 -14.51
N GLY A 373 -10.48 -5.69 -14.41
CA GLY A 373 -11.55 -5.33 -15.34
C GLY A 373 -11.79 -3.82 -15.39
N PHE A 374 -11.79 -3.11 -14.25
CA PHE A 374 -11.92 -1.66 -14.22
C PHE A 374 -10.76 -0.96 -14.96
N LEU A 375 -9.52 -1.47 -14.80
CA LEU A 375 -8.35 -0.93 -15.48
C LEU A 375 -8.41 -1.10 -17.02
N ARG A 376 -9.18 -2.09 -17.49
CA ARG A 376 -9.44 -2.37 -18.92
C ARG A 376 -10.67 -1.62 -19.44
N GLY A 377 -11.26 -0.70 -18.66
CA GLY A 377 -12.48 0.03 -19.02
C GLY A 377 -13.76 -0.80 -19.02
N GLN A 378 -13.75 -1.95 -18.35
CA GLN A 378 -14.90 -2.83 -18.17
C GLN A 378 -15.66 -2.47 -16.89
N ALA A 379 -16.91 -2.95 -16.78
CA ALA A 379 -17.74 -2.86 -15.58
C ALA A 379 -17.97 -4.26 -15.00
N PRO A 380 -16.97 -4.86 -14.33
CA PRO A 380 -17.13 -6.19 -13.78
C PRO A 380 -18.20 -6.21 -12.67
N ARG A 381 -18.85 -7.37 -12.48
CA ARG A 381 -19.68 -7.55 -11.29
C ARG A 381 -18.80 -7.44 -10.05
N TRP A 382 -19.04 -6.40 -9.23
CA TRP A 382 -18.22 -6.10 -8.06
C TRP A 382 -19.07 -5.95 -6.81
N LYS A 383 -18.66 -6.60 -5.73
CA LYS A 383 -19.31 -6.46 -4.43
C LYS A 383 -18.70 -5.23 -3.74
N ASN A 384 -19.44 -4.13 -3.68
CA ASN A 384 -18.98 -2.88 -3.09
C ASN A 384 -19.04 -2.93 -1.56
N GLU A 385 -18.20 -3.79 -0.98
CA GLU A 385 -18.14 -4.11 0.44
C GLU A 385 -16.72 -4.53 0.82
N LEU A 386 -16.19 -3.97 1.91
CA LEU A 386 -14.84 -4.25 2.40
C LEU A 386 -14.84 -4.74 3.83
N TYR A 387 -13.82 -5.52 4.16
CA TYR A 387 -13.58 -6.07 5.48
C TYR A 387 -12.19 -5.67 5.97
N PHE A 388 -12.10 -5.35 7.27
CA PHE A 388 -10.89 -4.86 7.93
C PHE A 388 -10.56 -5.72 9.13
N GLU A 389 -9.28 -5.89 9.42
CA GLU A 389 -8.83 -6.61 10.60
C GLU A 389 -7.58 -5.96 11.20
N TYR A 390 -7.66 -5.64 12.49
CA TYR A 390 -6.50 -5.20 13.24
C TYR A 390 -6.58 -5.76 14.66
N GLN A 391 -5.83 -6.84 14.92
CA GLN A 391 -5.84 -7.55 16.21
C GLN A 391 -7.29 -7.90 16.64
N TYR A 392 -7.71 -7.43 17.83
CA TYR A 392 -9.04 -7.63 18.42
C TYR A 392 -10.14 -6.73 17.82
N THR A 393 -9.90 -6.15 16.69
CA THR A 393 -10.84 -5.24 16.00
C THR A 393 -11.08 -5.71 14.57
N ARG A 394 -12.34 -5.90 14.21
CA ARG A 394 -12.79 -6.22 12.85
C ARG A 394 -13.79 -5.20 12.37
N GLY A 395 -13.86 -4.97 11.07
CA GLY A 395 -14.81 -4.02 10.50
C GLY A 395 -15.37 -4.47 9.17
N ILE A 396 -16.59 -4.00 8.88
CA ILE A 396 -17.22 -4.08 7.58
C ILE A 396 -17.61 -2.68 7.14
N ARG A 397 -17.29 -2.33 5.90
CA ARG A 397 -17.70 -1.10 5.24
C ARG A 397 -18.52 -1.41 4.00
N THR A 398 -19.70 -0.82 3.91
CA THR A 398 -20.55 -0.83 2.73
C THR A 398 -20.54 0.57 2.09
N GLY A 399 -21.37 0.81 1.08
CA GLY A 399 -21.52 2.15 0.52
C GLY A 399 -21.88 3.20 1.56
N ASN A 400 -22.83 2.89 2.46
CA ASN A 400 -23.48 3.85 3.34
C ASN A 400 -23.22 3.61 4.82
N LEU A 401 -22.75 2.43 5.21
CA LEU A 401 -22.58 2.08 6.63
C LEU A 401 -21.21 1.48 6.88
N LYS A 402 -20.69 1.73 8.09
CA LYS A 402 -19.49 1.07 8.59
C LYS A 402 -19.73 0.57 10.02
N TYR A 403 -19.51 -0.71 10.22
CA TYR A 403 -19.57 -1.33 11.54
C TYR A 403 -18.18 -1.79 11.96
N ILE A 404 -17.78 -1.44 13.17
CA ILE A 404 -16.51 -1.82 13.79
C ILE A 404 -16.84 -2.64 15.03
N GLU A 405 -16.45 -3.92 15.02
CA GLU A 405 -16.62 -4.85 16.11
C GLU A 405 -15.29 -5.03 16.85
N ARG A 406 -15.36 -5.06 18.17
CA ARG A 406 -14.23 -5.39 19.05
C ARG A 406 -14.64 -6.48 20.03
N THR A 407 -13.66 -7.07 20.71
CA THR A 407 -13.94 -7.96 21.84
C THR A 407 -14.74 -7.20 22.90
N LYS A 408 -15.48 -7.95 23.73
CA LYS A 408 -16.44 -7.39 24.71
C LYS A 408 -15.86 -6.39 25.72
N GLU A 409 -14.54 -6.33 25.84
CA GLU A 409 -13.82 -5.40 26.71
C GLU A 409 -13.82 -3.98 26.15
N TRP A 410 -14.15 -3.81 24.86
CA TRP A 410 -14.05 -2.54 24.14
C TRP A 410 -15.36 -2.20 23.42
N PRO A 411 -15.72 -0.91 23.34
CA PRO A 411 -16.92 -0.49 22.64
C PRO A 411 -16.82 -0.78 21.14
N SER A 412 -17.91 -1.29 20.57
CA SER A 412 -18.13 -1.35 19.12
C SER A 412 -18.70 -0.05 18.60
N GLU A 413 -18.63 0.16 17.27
CA GLU A 413 -19.06 1.40 16.65
C GLU A 413 -19.86 1.12 15.36
N LEU A 414 -20.86 1.95 15.10
CA LEU A 414 -21.62 1.98 13.84
C LEU A 414 -21.70 3.40 13.33
N TYR A 415 -21.36 3.61 12.06
CA TYR A 415 -21.40 4.91 11.39
C TYR A 415 -22.31 4.89 10.18
N ASP A 416 -23.13 5.95 10.06
CA ASP A 416 -23.91 6.25 8.87
C ASP A 416 -23.12 7.20 7.97
N LEU A 417 -22.43 6.65 7.00
CA LEU A 417 -21.50 7.39 6.14
C LEU A 417 -22.19 8.29 5.10
N GLU A 418 -23.50 8.13 4.93
CA GLU A 418 -24.27 9.02 4.05
C GLU A 418 -24.52 10.38 4.72
N SER A 419 -24.90 10.37 6.00
CA SER A 419 -25.14 11.59 6.79
C SER A 419 -23.91 12.07 7.55
N ASP A 420 -22.95 11.19 7.83
CA ASP A 420 -21.72 11.45 8.58
C ASP A 420 -20.50 10.76 7.90
N PRO A 421 -20.07 11.25 6.74
CA PRO A 421 -18.92 10.68 6.02
C PRO A 421 -17.61 10.82 6.79
N GLY A 422 -17.58 11.65 7.83
CA GLY A 422 -16.43 11.87 8.70
C GLY A 422 -16.40 10.97 9.93
N GLU A 423 -17.35 10.05 10.12
CA GLU A 423 -17.37 9.09 11.25
C GLU A 423 -17.29 9.78 12.64
N ARG A 424 -18.10 10.85 12.83
CA ARG A 424 -18.09 11.64 14.08
C ARG A 424 -19.13 11.17 15.09
N LYS A 425 -20.19 10.53 14.62
CA LYS A 425 -21.32 10.12 15.44
C LYS A 425 -21.50 8.62 15.41
N ASN A 426 -21.13 7.95 16.51
CA ASN A 426 -21.47 6.52 16.70
C ASN A 426 -22.98 6.37 16.91
N VAL A 427 -23.65 5.66 15.99
CA VAL A 427 -25.10 5.42 16.02
C VAL A 427 -25.46 3.99 16.43
N LEU A 428 -24.53 3.27 17.07
CA LEU A 428 -24.68 1.84 17.46
C LEU A 428 -25.94 1.61 18.32
N GLU A 429 -26.22 2.52 19.26
CA GLU A 429 -27.30 2.39 20.22
C GLU A 429 -28.66 2.94 19.70
N GLU A 430 -28.70 3.47 18.47
CA GLU A 430 -29.96 3.96 17.89
C GLU A 430 -30.88 2.78 17.52
N ALA A 431 -32.00 2.63 18.24
CA ALA A 431 -32.95 1.52 18.06
C ALA A 431 -33.41 1.34 16.59
N ARG A 432 -33.55 2.43 15.84
CA ARG A 432 -33.89 2.41 14.41
C ARG A 432 -32.86 1.66 13.55
N ARG A 433 -31.61 1.54 14.00
CA ARG A 433 -30.48 0.88 13.30
C ARG A 433 -30.32 -0.60 13.66
N ALA A 434 -31.10 -1.13 14.58
CA ALA A 434 -30.93 -2.51 15.10
C ALA A 434 -30.96 -3.57 13.98
N LYS A 435 -31.84 -3.44 12.98
CA LYS A 435 -31.95 -4.36 11.86
C LYS A 435 -30.69 -4.28 10.95
N GLU A 436 -30.19 -3.08 10.67
CA GLU A 436 -29.01 -2.84 9.84
C GLU A 436 -27.76 -3.37 10.56
N LEU A 437 -27.64 -3.10 11.86
CA LEU A 437 -26.54 -3.61 12.70
C LEU A 437 -26.51 -5.14 12.71
N ALA A 438 -27.66 -5.81 12.88
CA ALA A 438 -27.74 -7.26 12.85
C ALA A 438 -27.31 -7.83 11.50
N ALA A 439 -27.71 -7.20 10.39
CA ALA A 439 -27.32 -7.60 9.04
C ALA A 439 -25.81 -7.41 8.80
N LEU A 440 -25.22 -6.28 9.24
CA LEU A 440 -23.80 -6.03 9.10
C LEU A 440 -22.97 -7.02 9.95
N ARG A 441 -23.40 -7.30 11.19
CA ARG A 441 -22.75 -8.27 12.07
C ARG A 441 -22.77 -9.68 11.45
N SER A 442 -23.92 -10.12 10.92
CA SER A 442 -24.03 -11.41 10.25
C SER A 442 -23.10 -11.51 9.03
N ARG A 443 -23.00 -10.44 8.23
CA ARG A 443 -22.10 -10.40 7.07
C ARG A 443 -20.63 -10.38 7.49
N LEU A 444 -20.28 -9.64 8.54
CA LEU A 444 -18.93 -9.58 9.09
C LEU A 444 -18.47 -10.96 9.55
N HIS A 445 -19.28 -11.61 10.40
CA HIS A 445 -18.98 -12.96 10.89
C HIS A 445 -18.91 -13.96 9.74
N GLY A 446 -19.93 -13.97 8.84
CA GLY A 446 -19.94 -14.85 7.68
C GLY A 446 -18.72 -14.74 6.75
N PHE A 447 -18.14 -13.53 6.64
CA PHE A 447 -16.90 -13.33 5.87
C PHE A 447 -15.69 -13.96 6.56
N PHE A 448 -15.48 -13.67 7.86
CA PHE A 448 -14.32 -14.16 8.59
C PHE A 448 -14.40 -15.68 8.82
N ASP A 449 -15.59 -16.21 9.11
CA ASP A 449 -15.82 -17.64 9.26
C ASP A 449 -15.62 -18.38 7.92
N GLY A 450 -16.16 -17.84 6.83
CA GLY A 450 -15.99 -18.39 5.49
C GLY A 450 -14.53 -18.35 5.00
N ALA A 451 -13.77 -17.39 5.44
CA ALA A 451 -12.33 -17.29 5.19
C ALA A 451 -11.51 -18.25 6.10
N GLY A 452 -12.11 -18.86 7.10
CA GLY A 452 -11.40 -19.68 8.10
C GLY A 452 -10.49 -18.88 9.02
N ALA A 453 -10.82 -17.60 9.26
CA ALA A 453 -10.09 -16.77 10.20
C ALA A 453 -10.35 -17.20 11.65
N PRO A 454 -9.35 -17.18 12.54
CA PRO A 454 -9.55 -17.54 13.93
C PRO A 454 -10.52 -16.56 14.62
N PRO A 455 -11.17 -16.97 15.73
CA PRO A 455 -12.03 -16.07 16.50
C PRO A 455 -11.31 -14.80 16.93
N ILE A 456 -12.02 -13.68 16.94
CA ILE A 456 -11.47 -12.37 17.31
C ILE A 456 -10.92 -12.38 18.75
N GLU A 457 -11.49 -13.18 19.62
CA GLU A 457 -11.09 -13.34 21.03
C GLU A 457 -9.66 -13.88 21.19
N GLN A 458 -9.12 -14.52 20.18
CA GLN A 458 -7.71 -14.95 20.19
C GLN A 458 -6.74 -13.78 20.38
N TRP A 459 -7.14 -12.57 20.00
CA TRP A 459 -6.34 -11.36 20.03
C TRP A 459 -6.61 -10.45 21.23
N ARG A 460 -7.26 -10.94 22.26
CA ARG A 460 -7.68 -10.15 23.43
C ARG A 460 -6.57 -9.45 24.19
N THR A 461 -5.39 -10.02 24.17
CA THR A 461 -4.28 -9.50 24.95
C THR A 461 -3.51 -8.49 24.14
N THR A 462 -3.65 -7.24 24.51
CA THR A 462 -3.10 -6.07 23.84
C THR A 462 -1.62 -5.82 24.14
N THR A 463 -0.98 -6.64 24.96
CA THR A 463 0.45 -6.56 25.14
C THR A 463 1.13 -7.36 24.05
N ARG A 464 2.01 -6.74 23.35
CA ARG A 464 2.82 -7.29 22.25
C ARG A 464 3.51 -8.60 22.59
N GLN A 465 3.90 -8.81 23.84
CA GLN A 465 4.49 -10.04 24.35
C GLN A 465 3.54 -11.24 24.38
N SER A 466 2.23 -10.98 24.34
CA SER A 466 1.18 -11.99 24.38
C SER A 466 0.55 -12.31 23.03
N LEU A 467 0.99 -11.67 21.93
CA LEU A 467 0.51 -11.99 20.62
C LEU A 467 1.16 -13.30 20.14
N PRO A 468 0.38 -14.40 19.94
CA PRO A 468 0.92 -15.68 19.46
C PRO A 468 1.44 -15.64 18.03
N LEU A 469 1.54 -14.46 17.45
CA LEU A 469 1.72 -14.13 16.05
C LEU A 469 3.11 -14.20 15.54
N TYR A 470 4.07 -14.13 16.42
CA TYR A 470 5.46 -14.06 16.01
C TYR A 470 6.11 -15.43 15.86
N GLY A 471 5.30 -16.51 15.80
CA GLY A 471 5.81 -17.84 15.45
C GLY A 471 7.06 -18.24 16.24
N ARG A 472 7.06 -17.89 17.56
CA ARG A 472 8.15 -18.29 18.45
C ARG A 472 7.97 -19.72 18.92
#